data_92fff71628439954bcb8b96108abf219
#
_entry.id   92fff71628439954bcb8b96108abf219
#
_cell.length_a   1.000
_cell.length_b   1.000
_cell.length_c   1.000
_cell.angle_alpha   90.00
_cell.angle_beta   90.00
_cell.angle_gamma   90.00
#
_symmetry.space_group_name_H-M   'P 1'
#
loop_
_entity.id
_entity.type
_entity.pdbx_description
1 polymer ?
#
loop_
_entity_poly.entity_id
_entity_poly.type
_entity_poly.pdbx_seq_one_letter_code
_entity_poly.pdbx_strand_id
1 'polypeptide(L)'
;MRSFRDKIKEREELREIVEGLKKDGKRICFTNGCFDIVHQGHVLYLEEARLHGDCLIVGVNTDSSVREIKGENKPIIPLEGRMAVLAALEVVDYVVPFAEPDPFELISSLRPHVLVKGGDWEEGEVVGRELVEETILVPYIEGASTSGIIKTILQRYAG
;
A
#
# COMPACT_ATOMS: atom_id res chain seq x y z
N MET A 1 -22.04 9.65 2.44
CA MET A 1 -20.99 8.68 2.04
C MET A 1 -19.72 9.45 1.66
N ARG A 2 -18.59 9.06 2.18
CA ARG A 2 -17.29 9.64 1.79
C ARG A 2 -16.89 9.14 0.40
N SER A 3 -16.56 10.06 -0.50
CA SER A 3 -16.06 9.67 -1.83
C SER A 3 -14.68 9.02 -1.70
N PHE A 4 -14.40 8.02 -2.53
CA PHE A 4 -13.05 7.45 -2.60
C PHE A 4 -11.99 8.51 -2.96
N ARG A 5 -12.39 9.52 -3.73
CA ARG A 5 -11.52 10.64 -4.12
C ARG A 5 -11.02 11.43 -2.93
N ASP A 6 -11.84 11.54 -1.88
CA ASP A 6 -11.47 12.26 -0.66
C ASP A 6 -10.39 11.53 0.15
N LYS A 7 -10.15 10.26 -0.17
CA LYS A 7 -9.12 9.45 0.48
C LYS A 7 -7.75 9.53 -0.23
N ILE A 8 -7.72 9.99 -1.48
CA ILE A 8 -6.48 10.13 -2.26
C ILE A 8 -5.86 11.48 -1.94
N LYS A 9 -4.62 11.46 -1.41
CA LYS A 9 -3.94 12.65 -0.91
C LYS A 9 -2.52 12.76 -1.45
N GLU A 10 -2.06 13.99 -1.63
CA GLU A 10 -0.66 14.26 -1.81
C GLU A 10 0.08 14.20 -0.46
N ARG A 11 1.38 14.00 -0.51
CA ARG A 11 2.22 13.77 0.69
C ARG A 11 2.07 14.86 1.76
N GLU A 12 2.16 16.14 1.36
CA GLU A 12 2.09 17.26 2.31
C GLU A 12 0.72 17.40 2.96
N GLU A 13 -0.35 17.27 2.19
CA GLU A 13 -1.71 17.28 2.73
C GLU A 13 -1.91 16.13 3.72
N LEU A 14 -1.46 14.92 3.35
CA LEU A 14 -1.58 13.75 4.21
C LEU A 14 -0.76 13.90 5.50
N ARG A 15 0.43 14.50 5.42
CA ARG A 15 1.25 14.78 6.61
C ARG A 15 0.49 15.63 7.63
N GLU A 16 -0.17 16.67 7.19
CA GLU A 16 -0.98 17.52 8.06
C GLU A 16 -2.16 16.76 8.68
N ILE A 17 -2.84 15.94 7.88
CA ILE A 17 -3.93 15.08 8.34
C ILE A 17 -3.43 14.11 9.42
N VAL A 18 -2.31 13.46 9.19
CA VAL A 18 -1.70 12.51 10.14
C VAL A 18 -1.33 13.20 11.46
N GLU A 19 -0.73 14.39 11.39
CA GLU A 19 -0.42 15.17 12.60
C GLU A 19 -1.68 15.46 13.43
N GLY A 20 -2.78 15.83 12.78
CA GLY A 20 -4.06 16.05 13.43
C GLY A 20 -4.64 14.78 14.07
N LEU A 21 -4.60 13.65 13.36
CA LEU A 21 -5.05 12.36 13.87
C LEU A 21 -4.25 11.93 15.11
N LYS A 22 -2.92 12.11 15.08
CA LYS A 22 -2.07 11.80 16.23
C LYS A 22 -2.40 12.64 17.45
N LYS A 23 -2.69 13.94 17.27
CA LYS A 23 -3.14 14.82 18.36
C LYS A 23 -4.45 14.33 18.97
N ASP A 24 -5.29 13.70 18.16
CA ASP A 24 -6.56 13.10 18.62
C ASP A 24 -6.36 11.69 19.21
N GLY A 25 -5.13 11.26 19.41
CA GLY A 25 -4.80 9.95 19.99
C GLY A 25 -4.98 8.76 19.06
N LYS A 26 -5.10 8.99 17.75
CA LYS A 26 -5.28 7.92 16.75
C LYS A 26 -3.97 7.22 16.44
N ARG A 27 -4.04 5.89 16.35
CA ARG A 27 -2.91 5.04 15.96
C ARG A 27 -2.90 4.85 14.45
N ILE A 28 -1.79 5.19 13.81
CA ILE A 28 -1.64 5.21 12.35
C ILE A 28 -0.88 3.98 11.89
N CYS A 29 -1.48 3.20 10.99
CA CYS A 29 -0.85 2.09 10.29
C CYS A 29 -0.49 2.53 8.87
N PHE A 30 0.64 2.06 8.38
CA PHE A 30 1.11 2.32 7.04
C PHE A 30 1.53 1.01 6.36
N THR A 31 1.16 0.87 5.11
CA THR A 31 1.71 -0.14 4.21
C THR A 31 1.97 0.48 2.84
N ASN A 32 2.76 -0.19 2.02
CA ASN A 32 3.05 0.27 0.67
C ASN A 32 3.16 -0.90 -0.30
N GLY A 33 3.01 -0.59 -1.57
CA GLY A 33 3.19 -1.55 -2.63
C GLY A 33 2.81 -1.02 -4.00
N CYS A 34 2.93 -1.87 -5.01
CA CYS A 34 2.52 -1.55 -6.38
C CYS A 34 1.01 -1.71 -6.56
N PHE A 35 0.42 -2.71 -5.94
CA PHE A 35 -1.02 -3.02 -5.99
C PHE A 35 -1.56 -3.08 -7.42
N ASP A 36 -0.81 -3.77 -8.28
CA ASP A 36 -1.22 -3.96 -9.66
C ASP A 36 -2.22 -5.12 -9.74
N ILE A 37 -3.36 -4.89 -10.39
CA ILE A 37 -4.48 -5.83 -10.46
C ILE A 37 -4.86 -6.31 -9.06
N VAL A 38 -5.53 -5.46 -8.30
CA VAL A 38 -5.97 -5.77 -6.93
C VAL A 38 -6.87 -7.01 -6.91
N HIS A 39 -6.55 -7.94 -6.03
CA HIS A 39 -7.24 -9.22 -5.91
C HIS A 39 -7.52 -9.54 -4.43
N GLN A 40 -8.16 -10.70 -4.18
CA GLN A 40 -8.54 -11.12 -2.83
C GLN A 40 -7.36 -11.10 -1.84
N GLY A 41 -6.17 -11.51 -2.27
CA GLY A 41 -4.99 -11.49 -1.41
C GLY A 41 -4.65 -10.11 -0.89
N HIS A 42 -4.76 -9.08 -1.73
CA HIS A 42 -4.58 -7.69 -1.30
C HIS A 42 -5.66 -7.25 -0.31
N VAL A 43 -6.90 -7.62 -0.55
CA VAL A 43 -8.03 -7.25 0.34
C VAL A 43 -7.84 -7.83 1.73
N LEU A 44 -7.53 -9.12 1.83
CA LEU A 44 -7.29 -9.80 3.11
C LEU A 44 -6.07 -9.22 3.84
N TYR A 45 -5.02 -8.93 3.11
CA TYR A 45 -3.83 -8.29 3.65
C TYR A 45 -4.12 -6.89 4.23
N LEU A 46 -4.86 -6.07 3.49
CA LEU A 46 -5.20 -4.71 3.93
C LEU A 46 -6.17 -4.72 5.12
N GLU A 47 -7.08 -5.69 5.16
CA GLU A 47 -7.96 -5.89 6.32
C GLU A 47 -7.13 -6.21 7.57
N GLU A 48 -6.19 -7.16 7.46
CA GLU A 48 -5.28 -7.47 8.57
C GLU A 48 -4.46 -6.25 9.00
N ALA A 49 -3.90 -5.51 8.03
CA ALA A 49 -3.15 -4.29 8.33
C ALA A 49 -3.97 -3.27 9.12
N ARG A 50 -5.24 -3.10 8.77
CA ARG A 50 -6.15 -2.13 9.42
C ARG A 50 -6.43 -2.46 10.88
N LEU A 51 -6.37 -3.74 11.27
CA LEU A 51 -6.62 -4.18 12.65
C LEU A 51 -5.57 -3.68 13.65
N HIS A 52 -4.41 -3.24 13.17
CA HIS A 52 -3.31 -2.78 14.03
C HIS A 52 -3.38 -1.30 14.42
N GLY A 53 -4.41 -0.57 14.00
CA GLY A 53 -4.57 0.83 14.37
C GLY A 53 -5.94 1.40 13.99
N ASP A 54 -6.06 2.71 14.14
CA ASP A 54 -7.30 3.44 13.90
C ASP A 54 -7.42 3.97 12.47
N CYS A 55 -6.29 4.07 11.77
CA CYS A 55 -6.21 4.63 10.43
C CYS A 55 -5.19 3.85 9.61
N LEU A 56 -5.57 3.41 8.41
CA LEU A 56 -4.69 2.73 7.47
C LEU A 56 -4.36 3.63 6.28
N ILE A 57 -3.08 3.89 6.09
CA ILE A 57 -2.54 4.62 4.94
C ILE A 57 -1.85 3.62 4.01
N VAL A 58 -2.15 3.72 2.72
CA VAL A 58 -1.52 2.89 1.69
C VAL A 58 -0.69 3.78 0.76
N GLY A 59 0.62 3.59 0.77
CA GLY A 59 1.54 4.18 -0.19
C GLY A 59 1.56 3.36 -1.48
N VAL A 60 1.42 4.02 -2.62
CA VAL A 60 1.35 3.36 -3.93
C VAL A 60 2.47 3.84 -4.83
N ASN A 61 3.30 2.92 -5.31
CA ASN A 61 4.36 3.24 -6.25
C ASN A 61 3.78 3.83 -7.54
N THR A 62 4.35 4.94 -8.02
CA THR A 62 4.02 5.51 -9.34
C THR A 62 4.36 4.53 -10.45
N ASP A 63 3.84 4.75 -11.65
CA ASP A 63 4.12 3.87 -12.79
C ASP A 63 5.62 3.79 -13.11
N SER A 64 6.34 4.91 -13.04
CA SER A 64 7.79 4.93 -13.25
C SER A 64 8.54 4.16 -12.17
N SER A 65 8.13 4.27 -10.92
CA SER A 65 8.69 3.51 -9.80
C SER A 65 8.44 2.01 -9.95
N VAL A 66 7.24 1.61 -10.39
CA VAL A 66 6.93 0.20 -10.65
C VAL A 66 7.80 -0.36 -11.78
N ARG A 67 7.99 0.38 -12.88
CA ARG A 67 8.87 -0.04 -13.97
C ARG A 67 10.31 -0.25 -13.50
N GLU A 68 10.80 0.65 -12.68
CA GLU A 68 12.16 0.56 -12.11
C GLU A 68 12.34 -0.70 -11.25
N ILE A 69 11.34 -1.05 -10.44
CA ILE A 69 11.38 -2.18 -9.51
C ILE A 69 11.03 -3.51 -10.18
N LYS A 70 10.01 -3.53 -11.03
CA LYS A 70 9.37 -4.75 -11.57
C LYS A 70 9.66 -5.00 -13.05
N GLY A 71 10.21 -4.01 -13.78
CA GLY A 71 10.47 -4.08 -15.22
C GLY A 71 9.42 -3.39 -16.08
N GLU A 72 9.74 -3.23 -17.36
CA GLU A 72 8.99 -2.41 -18.31
C GLU A 72 7.56 -2.90 -18.59
N ASN A 73 7.26 -4.17 -18.32
CA ASN A 73 5.93 -4.74 -18.57
C ASN A 73 4.92 -4.43 -17.47
N LYS A 74 5.34 -3.76 -16.41
CA LYS A 74 4.47 -3.37 -15.28
C LYS A 74 4.55 -1.87 -15.04
N PRO A 75 3.49 -1.26 -14.48
CA PRO A 75 2.24 -1.88 -14.08
C PRO A 75 1.30 -2.15 -15.28
N ILE A 76 0.37 -3.07 -15.12
CA ILE A 76 -0.74 -3.29 -16.06
C ILE A 76 -1.77 -2.17 -15.91
N ILE A 77 -2.11 -1.85 -14.65
CA ILE A 77 -3.08 -0.81 -14.32
C ILE A 77 -2.34 0.50 -13.98
N PRO A 78 -2.64 1.60 -14.69
CA PRO A 78 -2.04 2.90 -14.36
C PRO A 78 -2.31 3.34 -12.93
N LEU A 79 -1.44 4.19 -12.38
CA LEU A 79 -1.50 4.68 -11.00
C LEU A 79 -2.88 5.17 -10.59
N GLU A 80 -3.52 5.99 -11.42
CA GLU A 80 -4.85 6.54 -11.13
C GLU A 80 -5.88 5.43 -10.86
N GLY A 81 -5.88 4.40 -11.70
CA GLY A 81 -6.77 3.24 -11.53
C GLY A 81 -6.45 2.44 -10.29
N ARG A 82 -5.17 2.20 -10.00
CA ARG A 82 -4.73 1.47 -8.80
C ARG A 82 -5.13 2.22 -7.52
N MET A 83 -4.91 3.52 -7.47
CA MET A 83 -5.31 4.36 -6.33
C MET A 83 -6.83 4.40 -6.14
N ALA A 84 -7.60 4.49 -7.23
CA ALA A 84 -9.06 4.51 -7.15
C ALA A 84 -9.62 3.22 -6.53
N VAL A 85 -9.13 2.05 -6.96
CA VAL A 85 -9.54 0.76 -6.41
C VAL A 85 -9.20 0.65 -4.92
N LEU A 86 -7.96 0.97 -4.54
CA LEU A 86 -7.54 0.94 -3.14
C LEU A 86 -8.36 1.90 -2.27
N ALA A 87 -8.56 3.11 -2.72
CA ALA A 87 -9.32 4.11 -1.97
C ALA A 87 -10.79 3.74 -1.80
N ALA A 88 -11.35 2.94 -2.71
CA ALA A 88 -12.73 2.46 -2.62
C ALA A 88 -12.91 1.34 -1.58
N LEU A 89 -11.84 0.71 -1.11
CA LEU A 89 -11.91 -0.32 -0.08
C LEU A 89 -12.25 0.31 1.27
N GLU A 90 -13.19 -0.29 1.99
CA GLU A 90 -13.64 0.23 3.30
C GLU A 90 -12.50 0.34 4.31
N VAL A 91 -11.62 -0.64 4.33
CA VAL A 91 -10.52 -0.72 5.30
C VAL A 91 -9.40 0.28 5.07
N VAL A 92 -9.36 0.92 3.90
CA VAL A 92 -8.35 1.92 3.55
C VAL A 92 -8.87 3.31 3.87
N ASP A 93 -8.13 4.07 4.67
CA ASP A 93 -8.50 5.44 5.05
C ASP A 93 -7.90 6.48 4.11
N TYR A 94 -6.64 6.31 3.73
CA TYR A 94 -5.93 7.22 2.81
C TYR A 94 -5.01 6.45 1.86
N VAL A 95 -4.87 7.01 0.66
CA VAL A 95 -3.97 6.52 -0.39
C VAL A 95 -3.07 7.67 -0.82
N VAL A 96 -1.77 7.43 -0.92
CA VAL A 96 -0.77 8.43 -1.30
C VAL A 96 0.23 7.85 -2.30
N PRO A 97 0.48 8.51 -3.44
CA PRO A 97 1.48 8.05 -4.39
C PRO A 97 2.90 8.42 -3.94
N PHE A 98 3.88 7.63 -4.32
CA PHE A 98 5.30 7.96 -4.15
C PHE A 98 6.12 7.45 -5.33
N ALA A 99 7.11 8.24 -5.75
CA ALA A 99 7.93 7.96 -6.94
C ALA A 99 9.28 7.31 -6.62
N GLU A 100 9.70 7.36 -5.36
CA GLU A 100 10.96 6.79 -4.91
C GLU A 100 10.92 5.25 -5.03
N PRO A 101 12.07 4.56 -5.22
CA PRO A 101 12.11 3.10 -5.31
C PRO A 101 11.62 2.40 -4.05
N ASP A 102 11.85 3.00 -2.88
CA ASP A 102 11.40 2.50 -1.59
C ASP A 102 10.62 3.56 -0.82
N PRO A 103 9.89 3.19 0.24
CA PRO A 103 9.00 4.11 0.95
C PRO A 103 9.68 4.91 2.06
N PHE A 104 11.00 4.91 2.19
CA PHE A 104 11.69 5.55 3.32
C PHE A 104 11.32 7.02 3.51
N GLU A 105 11.41 7.81 2.45
CA GLU A 105 11.10 9.25 2.50
C GLU A 105 9.64 9.52 2.89
N LEU A 106 8.74 8.71 2.36
CA LEU A 106 7.31 8.82 2.68
C LEU A 106 7.04 8.46 4.15
N ILE A 107 7.60 7.36 4.63
CA ILE A 107 7.49 6.95 6.04
C ILE A 107 8.10 8.00 6.96
N SER A 108 9.26 8.54 6.58
CA SER A 108 9.94 9.61 7.33
C SER A 108 9.06 10.87 7.45
N SER A 109 8.35 11.21 6.38
CA SER A 109 7.44 12.36 6.35
C SER A 109 6.19 12.15 7.23
N LEU A 110 5.58 10.97 7.16
CA LEU A 110 4.32 10.67 7.85
C LEU A 110 4.51 10.22 9.30
N ARG A 111 5.60 9.53 9.60
CA ARG A 111 5.89 8.96 10.92
C ARG A 111 4.70 8.14 11.49
N PRO A 112 4.26 7.09 10.80
CA PRO A 112 3.22 6.23 11.31
C PRO A 112 3.69 5.50 12.59
N HIS A 113 2.74 4.97 13.36
CA HIS A 113 3.07 4.17 14.55
C HIS A 113 3.45 2.73 14.15
N VAL A 114 2.73 2.18 13.18
CA VAL A 114 2.87 0.79 12.75
C VAL A 114 3.17 0.72 11.26
N LEU A 115 4.19 -0.05 10.93
CA LEU A 115 4.53 -0.41 9.54
C LEU A 115 4.10 -1.85 9.30
N VAL A 116 3.23 -2.07 8.33
CA VAL A 116 2.78 -3.41 7.97
C VAL A 116 3.37 -3.80 6.62
N LYS A 117 3.99 -4.97 6.56
CA LYS A 117 4.62 -5.50 5.35
C LYS A 117 4.14 -6.92 5.08
N GLY A 118 3.79 -7.17 3.82
CA GLY A 118 3.37 -8.50 3.37
C GLY A 118 4.54 -9.31 2.83
N GLY A 119 4.49 -10.63 2.98
CA GLY A 119 5.42 -11.56 2.39
C GLY A 119 6.44 -12.14 3.37
N ASP A 120 7.48 -12.78 2.80
CA ASP A 120 8.52 -13.50 3.54
C ASP A 120 9.70 -12.58 3.89
N TRP A 121 9.40 -11.39 4.43
CA TRP A 121 10.41 -10.45 4.88
C TRP A 121 10.90 -10.83 6.28
N GLU A 122 12.18 -10.67 6.52
CA GLU A 122 12.70 -10.58 7.89
C GLU A 122 12.50 -9.16 8.39
N GLU A 123 12.19 -9.00 9.68
CA GLU A 123 11.91 -7.68 10.27
C GLU A 123 13.07 -6.69 10.01
N GLY A 124 14.31 -7.17 10.09
CA GLY A 124 15.51 -6.38 9.84
C GLY A 124 15.68 -5.86 8.42
N GLU A 125 14.97 -6.44 7.46
CA GLU A 125 15.03 -6.07 6.04
C GLU A 125 13.97 -5.04 5.63
N VAL A 126 13.00 -4.77 6.51
CA VAL A 126 11.90 -3.85 6.19
C VAL A 126 12.39 -2.40 6.25
N VAL A 127 12.30 -1.72 5.11
CA VAL A 127 12.67 -0.30 4.99
C VAL A 127 11.77 0.58 5.84
N GLY A 128 12.38 1.44 6.66
CA GLY A 128 11.64 2.38 7.51
C GLY A 128 11.28 1.84 8.90
N ARG A 129 11.62 0.59 9.21
CA ARG A 129 11.33 -0.01 10.53
C ARG A 129 11.88 0.80 11.71
N GLU A 130 13.01 1.47 11.51
CA GLU A 130 13.65 2.32 12.52
C GLU A 130 12.89 3.63 12.79
N LEU A 131 11.93 3.95 11.95
CA LEU A 131 11.12 5.17 12.04
C LEU A 131 9.77 4.96 12.72
N VAL A 132 9.43 3.73 13.08
CA VAL A 132 8.12 3.35 13.62
C VAL A 132 8.26 2.64 14.97
N GLU A 133 7.17 2.58 15.72
CA GLU A 133 7.14 1.89 17.02
C GLU A 133 7.08 0.37 16.84
N GLU A 134 6.38 -0.09 15.81
CA GLU A 134 6.09 -1.51 15.61
C GLU A 134 6.09 -1.85 14.11
N THR A 135 6.66 -3.00 13.78
CA THR A 135 6.63 -3.57 12.44
C THR A 135 5.91 -4.91 12.48
N ILE A 136 4.87 -5.05 11.66
CA ILE A 136 4.04 -6.26 11.56
C ILE A 136 4.30 -6.92 10.21
N LEU A 137 4.63 -8.21 10.23
CA LEU A 137 4.80 -9.02 9.04
C LEU A 137 3.57 -9.91 8.85
N VAL A 138 2.92 -9.76 7.69
CA VAL A 138 1.73 -10.54 7.34
C VAL A 138 2.14 -11.56 6.26
N PRO A 139 1.95 -12.86 6.51
CA PRO A 139 2.31 -13.90 5.53
C PRO A 139 1.53 -13.77 4.22
N TYR A 140 2.13 -14.23 3.12
CA TYR A 140 1.43 -14.37 1.85
C TYR A 140 0.24 -15.32 1.95
N ILE A 141 -0.82 -15.00 1.21
CA ILE A 141 -1.98 -15.88 1.04
C ILE A 141 -1.73 -16.72 -0.20
N GLU A 142 -1.68 -18.04 -0.04
CA GLU A 142 -1.46 -18.97 -1.16
C GLU A 142 -2.54 -18.83 -2.23
N GLY A 143 -2.13 -18.93 -3.50
CA GLY A 143 -3.01 -18.89 -4.65
C GLY A 143 -3.50 -17.52 -5.08
N ALA A 144 -3.10 -16.46 -4.39
CA ALA A 144 -3.49 -15.09 -4.71
C ALA A 144 -2.26 -14.26 -5.09
N SER A 145 -2.04 -14.03 -6.39
CA SER A 145 -0.95 -13.18 -6.89
C SER A 145 -1.32 -12.53 -8.22
N THR A 146 -0.82 -11.31 -8.44
CA THR A 146 -0.95 -10.60 -9.72
C THR A 146 -0.31 -11.40 -10.87
N SER A 147 0.87 -11.95 -10.63
CA SER A 147 1.57 -12.78 -11.63
C SER A 147 0.78 -14.04 -11.99
N GLY A 148 0.10 -14.66 -11.02
CA GLY A 148 -0.78 -15.81 -11.25
C GLY A 148 -1.99 -15.47 -12.10
N ILE A 149 -2.58 -14.28 -11.88
CA ILE A 149 -3.70 -13.77 -12.69
C ILE A 149 -3.26 -13.57 -14.14
N ILE A 150 -2.14 -12.90 -14.35
CA ILE A 150 -1.57 -12.66 -15.69
C ILE A 150 -1.31 -14.00 -16.39
N LYS A 151 -0.69 -14.95 -15.71
CA LYS A 151 -0.44 -16.29 -16.22
C LYS A 151 -1.72 -17.00 -16.67
N THR A 152 -2.76 -16.93 -15.85
CA THR A 152 -4.08 -17.52 -16.18
C THR A 152 -4.68 -16.87 -17.44
N ILE A 153 -4.62 -15.54 -17.55
CA ILE A 153 -5.10 -14.82 -18.74
C ILE A 153 -4.36 -15.30 -19.99
N LEU A 154 -3.04 -15.34 -19.93
CA LEU A 154 -2.21 -15.78 -21.07
C LEU A 154 -2.52 -17.23 -21.48
N GLN A 155 -2.72 -18.13 -20.51
CA GLN A 155 -3.07 -19.53 -20.79
C GLN A 155 -4.43 -19.67 -21.45
N ARG A 156 -5.39 -18.80 -21.10
CA ARG A 156 -6.79 -18.92 -21.57
C ARG A 156 -7.05 -18.16 -22.87
N TYR A 157 -6.33 -17.07 -23.13
CA TYR A 157 -6.65 -16.13 -24.21
C TYR A 157 -5.56 -15.91 -25.24
N ALA A 158 -4.32 -16.19 -24.94
CA ALA A 158 -3.21 -16.14 -25.91
C ALA A 158 -3.02 -17.49 -26.56
N GLY A 159 -4.02 -17.90 -27.31
CA GLY A 159 -4.13 -19.20 -27.91
C GLY A 159 -3.07 -19.61 -28.90
#